data_5f2318f4b4f0ad07f3335582c72be10e
#
_entry.id   5f2318f4b4f0ad07f3335582c72be10e
#
_cell.length_a   1.000
_cell.length_b   1.000
_cell.length_c   1.000
_cell.angle_alpha   90.00
_cell.angle_beta   90.00
_cell.angle_gamma   90.00
#
_symmetry.space_group_name_H-M   'P 1'
#
loop_
_entity.id
_entity.type
_entity.pdbx_description
1 polymer ?
#
loop_
_entity_poly.entity_id
_entity_poly.type
_entity_poly.pdbx_seq_one_letter_code
_entity_poly.pdbx_strand_id
1 'polypeptide(L)'
;RNTISIRDTAPAKKENFYHGILLGLLGYKSNWLIKSNAESGIGYSDILVEVPDNRTGIVIELKYAENGNMDTACEEALKQIEDRDYTARLRDDGMRNIIKYGIACYKKNCKVVLG
;
A
#
# COMPACT_ATOMS: atom_id res chain seq x y z
N ARG A 1 20.66 -9.50 2.31
CA ARG A 1 19.52 -8.76 1.80
C ARG A 1 19.78 -8.17 0.42
N ASN A 2 18.82 -8.30 -0.46
CA ASN A 2 18.99 -7.85 -1.83
C ASN A 2 18.81 -6.36 -1.96
N THR A 3 19.73 -5.74 -2.65
CA THR A 3 19.59 -4.35 -3.05
C THR A 3 18.95 -4.32 -4.43
N ILE A 4 17.87 -3.59 -4.56
CA ILE A 4 17.15 -3.49 -5.83
C ILE A 4 17.41 -2.12 -6.41
N SER A 5 17.95 -2.11 -7.63
CA SER A 5 18.14 -0.88 -8.39
C SER A 5 16.86 -0.49 -9.08
N ILE A 6 16.45 0.76 -8.88
CA ILE A 6 15.29 1.31 -9.57
C ILE A 6 15.80 2.04 -10.80
N ARG A 7 15.33 1.58 -11.98
CA ARG A 7 15.65 2.25 -13.23
C ARG A 7 14.58 3.27 -13.56
N ASP A 8 14.89 4.17 -14.46
CA ASP A 8 13.90 5.11 -14.96
C ASP A 8 12.82 4.34 -15.69
N THR A 9 11.61 4.42 -15.15
CA THR A 9 10.43 3.76 -15.70
C THR A 9 9.26 4.71 -15.59
N ALA A 10 8.18 4.37 -16.29
CA ALA A 10 6.94 5.11 -16.11
C ALA A 10 6.47 4.99 -14.66
N PRO A 11 5.77 6.02 -14.13
CA PRO A 11 5.31 6.00 -12.74
C PRO A 11 4.54 4.75 -12.34
N ALA A 12 3.69 4.23 -13.22
CA ALA A 12 2.94 3.00 -12.94
C ALA A 12 3.87 1.80 -12.72
N LYS A 13 4.97 1.71 -13.47
CA LYS A 13 5.93 0.62 -13.29
C LYS A 13 6.70 0.76 -11.99
N LYS A 14 7.03 1.99 -11.58
CA LYS A 14 7.71 2.23 -10.32
C LYS A 14 6.82 1.87 -9.14
N GLU A 15 5.54 2.19 -9.22
CA GLU A 15 4.58 1.78 -8.20
C GLU A 15 4.49 0.27 -8.08
N ASN A 16 4.40 -0.44 -9.19
CA ASN A 16 4.37 -1.89 -9.20
C ASN A 16 5.62 -2.49 -8.57
N PHE A 17 6.76 -1.84 -8.78
CA PHE A 17 8.01 -2.26 -8.18
C PHE A 17 7.97 -2.17 -6.66
N TYR A 18 7.55 -1.01 -6.12
CA TYR A 18 7.42 -0.82 -4.68
C TYR A 18 6.34 -1.73 -4.09
N HIS A 19 5.25 -1.92 -4.82
CA HIS A 19 4.20 -2.84 -4.42
C HIS A 19 4.75 -4.26 -4.24
N GLY A 20 5.55 -4.73 -5.20
CA GLY A 20 6.16 -6.04 -5.12
C GLY A 20 7.11 -6.20 -3.93
N ILE A 21 7.91 -5.16 -3.62
CA ILE A 21 8.79 -5.19 -2.45
C ILE A 21 7.96 -5.31 -1.18
N LEU A 22 6.91 -4.51 -1.06
CA LEU A 22 6.07 -4.51 0.12
C LEU A 22 5.39 -5.85 0.32
N LEU A 23 4.86 -6.45 -0.74
CA LEU A 23 4.28 -7.78 -0.69
C LEU A 23 5.29 -8.82 -0.22
N GLY A 24 6.52 -8.74 -0.72
CA GLY A 24 7.57 -9.65 -0.31
C GLY A 24 7.89 -9.54 1.17
N LEU A 25 7.91 -8.32 1.71
CA LEU A 25 8.15 -8.11 3.13
C LEU A 25 7.00 -8.64 3.99
N LEU A 26 5.76 -8.37 3.58
CA LEU A 26 4.59 -8.83 4.31
C LEU A 26 4.43 -10.35 4.26
N GLY A 27 4.91 -10.98 3.20
CA GLY A 27 4.81 -12.42 3.02
C GLY A 27 5.57 -13.25 4.05
N TYR A 28 6.44 -12.63 4.85
CA TYR A 28 7.09 -13.34 5.95
C TYR A 28 6.15 -13.66 7.11
N LYS A 29 4.98 -13.05 7.15
CA LYS A 29 4.00 -13.30 8.21
C LYS A 29 3.05 -14.38 7.76
N SER A 30 3.29 -15.61 8.18
CA SER A 30 2.56 -16.77 7.68
C SER A 30 1.11 -16.85 8.14
N ASN A 31 0.76 -16.20 9.25
CA ASN A 31 -0.61 -16.20 9.78
C ASN A 31 -1.43 -14.97 9.34
N TRP A 32 -0.90 -14.17 8.44
CA TRP A 32 -1.61 -13.01 7.91
C TRP A 32 -2.17 -13.33 6.53
N LEU A 33 -3.40 -12.88 6.29
CA LEU A 33 -4.01 -12.97 4.97
C LEU A 33 -3.73 -11.67 4.22
N ILE A 34 -3.10 -11.78 3.07
CA ILE A 34 -2.67 -10.62 2.29
C ILE A 34 -3.32 -10.68 0.92
N LYS A 35 -4.05 -9.63 0.58
CA LYS A 35 -4.67 -9.47 -0.73
C LYS A 35 -4.12 -8.19 -1.36
N SER A 36 -3.78 -8.26 -2.62
CA SER A 36 -3.25 -7.09 -3.31
C SER A 36 -3.99 -6.83 -4.61
N ASN A 37 -4.16 -5.55 -4.93
CA ASN A 37 -4.66 -5.08 -6.20
C ASN A 37 -3.68 -4.06 -6.73
N ALA A 38 -3.07 -4.37 -7.86
CA ALA A 38 -2.24 -3.40 -8.56
C ALA A 38 -3.05 -2.88 -9.74
N GLU A 39 -3.39 -1.61 -9.73
CA GLU A 39 -4.12 -1.00 -10.82
C GLU A 39 -3.14 -0.35 -11.78
N SER A 40 -2.88 -1.05 -12.87
CA SER A 40 -1.96 -0.52 -13.87
C SER A 40 -2.59 0.69 -14.56
N GLY A 41 -1.79 1.72 -14.76
CA GLY A 41 -2.17 2.89 -15.53
C GLY A 41 -2.77 4.06 -14.77
N ILE A 42 -3.20 3.87 -13.52
CA ILE A 42 -3.77 4.98 -12.75
C ILE A 42 -2.92 5.44 -11.58
N GLY A 43 -1.82 4.77 -11.34
CA GLY A 43 -0.85 5.25 -10.37
C GLY A 43 -1.14 4.88 -8.92
N TYR A 44 -2.00 3.89 -8.66
CA TYR A 44 -2.31 3.42 -7.32
C TYR A 44 -2.21 1.90 -7.24
N SER A 45 -1.74 1.42 -6.12
CA SER A 45 -1.84 0.01 -5.79
C SER A 45 -2.19 -0.12 -4.32
N ASP A 46 -2.95 -1.14 -3.98
CA ASP A 46 -3.39 -1.33 -2.61
C ASP A 46 -3.08 -2.73 -2.11
N ILE A 47 -2.94 -2.84 -0.80
CA ILE A 47 -2.74 -4.11 -0.12
C ILE A 47 -3.67 -4.12 1.08
N LEU A 48 -4.47 -5.17 1.18
CA LEU A 48 -5.31 -5.42 2.34
C LEU A 48 -4.70 -6.55 3.14
N VAL A 49 -4.50 -6.32 4.42
CA VAL A 49 -3.93 -7.33 5.32
C VAL A 49 -4.95 -7.62 6.41
N GLU A 50 -5.18 -8.90 6.65
CA GLU A 50 -6.01 -9.35 7.75
C GLU A 50 -5.16 -10.15 8.72
N VAL A 51 -5.15 -9.71 9.98
CA VAL A 51 -4.45 -10.38 11.06
C VAL A 51 -5.52 -11.04 11.95
N PRO A 52 -5.80 -12.33 11.73
CA PRO A 52 -6.96 -12.97 12.39
C PRO A 52 -6.87 -13.00 13.90
N ASP A 53 -5.68 -13.17 14.46
CA ASP A 53 -5.49 -13.38 15.89
C ASP A 53 -6.07 -12.24 16.75
N ASN A 54 -5.98 -11.02 16.25
CA ASN A 54 -6.50 -9.85 17.00
C ASN A 54 -7.55 -9.07 16.21
N ARG A 55 -8.05 -9.66 15.11
CA ARG A 55 -9.06 -9.06 14.24
C ARG A 55 -8.68 -7.66 13.78
N THR A 56 -7.44 -7.51 13.38
CA THR A 56 -6.94 -6.25 12.84
C THR A 56 -6.86 -6.32 11.33
N GLY A 57 -7.46 -5.34 10.66
CA GLY A 57 -7.33 -5.14 9.24
C GLY A 57 -6.44 -3.96 8.96
N ILE A 58 -5.57 -4.09 7.98
CA ILE A 58 -4.65 -3.03 7.58
C ILE A 58 -4.89 -2.74 6.11
N VAL A 59 -5.11 -1.48 5.79
CA VAL A 59 -5.22 -1.02 4.41
C VAL A 59 -3.98 -0.21 4.09
N ILE A 60 -3.29 -0.60 3.07
CA ILE A 60 -2.10 0.12 2.60
C ILE A 60 -2.37 0.56 1.17
N GLU A 61 -2.35 1.84 0.95
CA GLU A 61 -2.42 2.41 -0.39
C GLU A 61 -1.07 2.98 -0.74
N LEU A 62 -0.51 2.54 -1.86
CA LEU A 62 0.82 2.91 -2.30
C LEU A 62 0.72 3.80 -3.53
N LYS A 63 1.46 4.90 -3.54
CA LYS A 63 1.54 5.79 -4.69
C LYS A 63 2.97 6.23 -4.93
N TYR A 64 3.37 6.29 -6.18
CA TYR A 64 4.64 6.88 -6.55
C TYR A 64 4.48 8.39 -6.72
N ALA A 65 5.29 9.17 -6.00
CA ALA A 65 5.26 10.62 -6.06
C ALA A 65 6.13 11.10 -7.23
N GLU A 66 5.52 11.33 -8.37
CA GLU A 66 6.24 11.63 -9.61
C GLU A 66 7.16 12.85 -9.53
N ASN A 67 6.71 13.87 -8.83
CA ASN A 67 7.46 15.12 -8.70
C ASN A 67 8.16 15.24 -7.36
N GLY A 68 8.26 14.16 -6.60
CA GLY A 68 8.91 14.15 -5.30
C GLY A 68 8.08 14.71 -4.16
N ASN A 69 6.83 15.12 -4.40
CA ASN A 69 5.96 15.63 -3.34
C ASN A 69 5.27 14.46 -2.65
N MET A 70 5.97 13.86 -1.70
CA MET A 70 5.47 12.68 -0.99
C MET A 70 4.31 12.99 -0.06
N ASP A 71 4.23 14.19 0.49
CA ASP A 71 3.12 14.58 1.36
C ASP A 71 1.80 14.58 0.59
N THR A 72 1.77 15.19 -0.58
CA THR A 72 0.58 15.19 -1.42
C THR A 72 0.21 13.77 -1.85
N ALA A 73 1.20 12.97 -2.22
CA ALA A 73 0.94 11.59 -2.63
C ALA A 73 0.37 10.76 -1.48
N CYS A 74 0.86 10.95 -0.25
CA CYS A 74 0.28 10.29 0.91
C CYS A 74 -1.16 10.69 1.15
N GLU A 75 -1.47 11.98 1.03
CA GLU A 75 -2.84 12.46 1.19
C GLU A 75 -3.78 11.87 0.15
N GLU A 76 -3.32 11.82 -1.09
CA GLU A 76 -4.09 11.21 -2.17
C GLU A 76 -4.30 9.72 -1.95
N ALA A 77 -3.27 9.03 -1.45
CA ALA A 77 -3.38 7.62 -1.13
C ALA A 77 -4.42 7.37 -0.03
N LEU A 78 -4.40 8.16 1.03
CA LEU A 78 -5.38 8.04 2.11
C LEU A 78 -6.79 8.33 1.62
N LYS A 79 -6.94 9.32 0.75
CA LYS A 79 -8.24 9.63 0.15
C LYS A 79 -8.75 8.46 -0.69
N GLN A 80 -7.87 7.82 -1.43
CA GLN A 80 -8.22 6.67 -2.25
C GLN A 80 -8.75 5.52 -1.40
N ILE A 81 -8.19 5.32 -0.21
CA ILE A 81 -8.69 4.30 0.73
C ILE A 81 -10.13 4.60 1.10
N GLU A 82 -10.46 5.86 1.39
CA GLU A 82 -11.82 6.26 1.74
C GLU A 82 -12.77 6.12 0.56
N ASP A 83 -12.35 6.56 -0.62
CA ASP A 83 -13.18 6.53 -1.82
C ASP A 83 -13.55 5.10 -2.24
N ARG A 84 -12.68 4.14 -1.98
CA ARG A 84 -12.91 2.72 -2.35
C ARG A 84 -13.54 1.90 -1.24
N ASP A 85 -13.74 2.49 -0.08
CA ASP A 85 -14.42 1.87 1.05
C ASP A 85 -13.86 0.50 1.44
N TYR A 86 -12.54 0.41 1.51
CA TYR A 86 -11.88 -0.82 1.95
C TYR A 86 -12.20 -1.18 3.39
N THR A 87 -12.52 -0.19 4.21
CA THR A 87 -12.88 -0.40 5.60
C THR A 87 -14.12 -1.27 5.73
N ALA A 88 -15.15 -1.02 4.91
CA ALA A 88 -16.36 -1.84 4.93
C ALA A 88 -16.04 -3.29 4.58
N ARG A 89 -15.18 -3.50 3.57
CA ARG A 89 -14.79 -4.84 3.16
C ARG A 89 -14.09 -5.59 4.31
N LEU A 90 -13.18 -4.94 5.00
CA LEU A 90 -12.48 -5.56 6.12
C LEU A 90 -13.42 -5.86 7.28
N ARG A 91 -14.37 -4.98 7.56
CA ARG A 91 -15.36 -5.23 8.60
C ARG A 91 -16.28 -6.39 8.26
N ASP A 92 -16.66 -6.52 6.99
CA ASP A 92 -17.44 -7.68 6.53
C ASP A 92 -16.67 -8.98 6.73
N ASP A 93 -15.35 -8.93 6.62
CA ASP A 93 -14.49 -10.09 6.85
C ASP A 93 -14.24 -10.36 8.34
N GLY A 94 -14.83 -9.56 9.23
CA GLY A 94 -14.73 -9.77 10.68
C GLY A 94 -13.66 -8.97 11.38
N MET A 95 -12.98 -8.07 10.67
CA MET A 95 -11.95 -7.23 11.28
C MET A 95 -12.61 -6.12 12.08
N ARG A 96 -12.12 -5.87 13.29
CA ARG A 96 -12.66 -4.86 14.20
C ARG A 96 -11.76 -3.64 14.29
N ASN A 97 -10.47 -3.85 14.31
CA ASN A 97 -9.49 -2.76 14.37
C ASN A 97 -8.99 -2.52 12.95
N ILE A 98 -9.18 -1.31 12.45
CA ILE A 98 -8.77 -0.96 11.07
C ILE A 98 -7.67 0.07 11.13
N ILE A 99 -6.56 -0.24 10.50
CA ILE A 99 -5.42 0.67 10.40
C ILE A 99 -5.24 1.02 8.92
N LYS A 100 -5.03 2.28 8.63
CA LYS A 100 -4.88 2.78 7.25
C LYS A 100 -3.54 3.47 7.11
N TYR A 101 -2.81 3.09 6.08
CA TYR A 101 -1.54 3.72 5.75
C TYR A 101 -1.57 4.22 4.32
N GLY A 102 -1.21 5.49 4.14
CA GLY A 102 -0.85 6.01 2.85
C GLY A 102 0.67 5.98 2.71
N ILE A 103 1.17 5.36 1.68
CA ILE A 103 2.60 5.27 1.44
C ILE A 103 2.92 5.94 0.13
N ALA A 104 3.82 6.90 0.16
CA ALA A 104 4.35 7.53 -1.02
C ALA A 104 5.80 7.16 -1.19
N CYS A 105 6.18 6.79 -2.39
CA CYS A 105 7.57 6.47 -2.71
C CYS A 105 8.07 7.40 -3.80
N TYR A 106 9.32 7.81 -3.68
CA TYR A 106 9.99 8.59 -4.69
C TYR A 106 11.46 8.22 -4.71
N LYS A 107 11.93 7.75 -5.86
CA LYS A 107 13.29 7.22 -6.01
C LYS A 107 13.53 6.12 -4.97
N LYS A 108 14.44 6.31 -4.03
CA LYS A 108 14.76 5.30 -2.99
C LYS A 108 14.11 5.59 -1.65
N ASN A 109 13.28 6.62 -1.57
CA ASN A 109 12.67 7.06 -0.32
C ASN A 109 11.19 6.75 -0.31
N CYS A 110 10.69 6.39 0.86
CA CYS A 110 9.26 6.21 1.08
C CYS A 110 8.83 7.00 2.31
N LYS A 111 7.61 7.52 2.26
CA LYS A 111 6.98 8.17 3.40
C LYS A 111 5.70 7.44 3.72
N VAL A 112 5.47 7.19 5.00
CA VAL A 112 4.28 6.49 5.48
C VAL A 112 3.49 7.44 6.37
N VAL A 113 2.20 7.55 6.11
CA VAL A 113 1.31 8.38 6.91
C VAL A 113 0.15 7.52 7.38
N LEU A 114 -0.13 7.58 8.69
CA LEU A 114 -1.26 6.89 9.29
C LEU A 114 -2.53 7.72 9.07
N GLY A 115 -3.53 7.08 8.56
CA GLY A 115 -4.82 7.72 8.36
C GLY A 115 -5.78 7.56 9.51
#